data_245a7400e3e1c4bdebd7e8b431e74620
#
_entry.id   245a7400e3e1c4bdebd7e8b431e74620
#
_cell.length_a   1.000
_cell.length_b   1.000
_cell.length_c   1.000
_cell.angle_alpha   90.00
_cell.angle_beta   90.00
_cell.angle_gamma   90.00
#
_symmetry.space_group_name_H-M   'P 1'
#
loop_
_entity.id
_entity.type
_entity.pdbx_description
1 polymer ?
#
loop_
_entity_poly.entity_id
_entity_poly.type
_entity_poly.pdbx_seq_one_letter_code
_entity_poly.pdbx_strand_id
1 'polypeptide(L)'
;LTTSSAASDVYKRQPLYKDKDQFFNTPAFNYDEVITLPNNATLLSSNKVNNVMGIDFKSDLSNIWGIQYHPEITYEKMITLINFRKERLLENKSFNDENDLNSHIKIIEDEIKITNKDLRMRELKNWLNLIANV
;
A
#
# COMPACT_ATOMS: atom_id res chain seq x y z
N LEU A 1 -1.03 -0.46 9.33
CA LEU A 1 -1.60 -1.77 9.11
C LEU A 1 -1.00 -2.39 7.85
N THR A 2 -0.79 -3.69 7.86
CA THR A 2 -0.30 -4.42 6.67
C THR A 2 -1.47 -4.83 5.81
N THR A 3 -1.35 -4.63 4.51
CA THR A 3 -2.39 -4.95 3.55
C THR A 3 -1.81 -5.79 2.42
N SER A 4 -2.49 -6.86 2.04
CA SER A 4 -2.18 -7.57 0.80
C SER A 4 -2.97 -6.93 -0.32
N SER A 5 -2.28 -6.42 -1.33
CA SER A 5 -2.91 -5.83 -2.51
C SER A 5 -2.84 -6.81 -3.66
N ALA A 6 -4.01 -7.06 -4.30
CA ALA A 6 -4.10 -7.81 -5.54
C ALA A 6 -4.21 -6.82 -6.69
N ALA A 7 -3.34 -6.95 -7.66
CA ALA A 7 -3.42 -6.15 -8.87
C ALA A 7 -4.37 -6.81 -9.88
N SER A 8 -5.07 -6.00 -10.66
CA SER A 8 -5.84 -6.48 -11.81
C SER A 8 -4.90 -6.93 -12.94
N ASP A 9 -5.39 -7.68 -13.95
CA ASP A 9 -4.59 -8.07 -15.13
C ASP A 9 -4.03 -6.87 -15.91
N VAL A 10 -4.62 -5.69 -15.72
CA VAL A 10 -4.18 -4.41 -16.30
C VAL A 10 -2.84 -3.97 -15.71
N TYR A 11 -2.53 -4.31 -14.46
CA TYR A 11 -1.30 -3.88 -13.80
C TYR A 11 -0.02 -4.36 -14.49
N LYS A 12 -0.05 -5.57 -15.07
CA LYS A 12 1.13 -6.16 -15.75
C LYS A 12 1.64 -5.30 -16.91
N ARG A 13 0.79 -4.42 -17.44
CA ARG A 13 1.10 -3.52 -18.54
C ARG A 13 1.46 -2.11 -18.08
N GLN A 14 1.31 -1.82 -16.78
CA GLN A 14 1.57 -0.49 -16.24
C GLN A 14 3.03 -0.35 -15.82
N PRO A 15 3.71 0.72 -16.26
CA PRO A 15 5.11 0.95 -15.90
C PRO A 15 5.36 1.00 -14.38
N LEU A 16 4.38 1.48 -13.60
CA LEU A 16 4.49 1.60 -12.16
C LEU A 16 4.74 0.24 -11.48
N TYR A 17 4.07 -0.82 -11.94
CA TYR A 17 4.18 -2.16 -11.36
C TYR A 17 5.08 -3.12 -12.13
N LYS A 18 5.91 -2.59 -13.01
CA LYS A 18 6.89 -3.43 -13.73
C LYS A 18 7.73 -4.23 -12.74
N ASP A 19 7.83 -5.54 -12.95
CA ASP A 19 8.61 -6.49 -12.15
C ASP A 19 8.19 -6.57 -10.67
N LYS A 20 6.93 -6.20 -10.34
CA LYS A 20 6.34 -6.42 -9.03
C LYS A 20 5.46 -7.66 -9.04
N ASP A 21 5.41 -8.37 -7.91
CA ASP A 21 4.53 -9.53 -7.75
C ASP A 21 3.05 -9.14 -7.87
N GLN A 22 2.23 -10.05 -8.38
CA GLN A 22 0.78 -9.83 -8.49
C GLN A 22 0.13 -9.64 -7.13
N PHE A 23 0.59 -10.38 -6.12
CA PHE A 23 0.16 -10.26 -4.74
C PHE A 23 1.34 -9.82 -3.90
N PHE A 24 1.15 -8.82 -3.09
CA PHE A 24 2.21 -8.29 -2.24
C PHE A 24 1.64 -7.70 -0.94
N ASN A 25 2.42 -7.79 0.11
CA ASN A 25 2.14 -7.12 1.37
C ASN A 25 2.85 -5.77 1.40
N THR A 26 2.19 -4.80 2.01
CA THR A 26 2.72 -3.43 2.11
C THR A 26 2.14 -2.72 3.32
N PRO A 27 2.89 -1.81 3.96
CA PRO A 27 2.33 -0.96 4.99
C PRO A 27 1.22 -0.06 4.45
N ALA A 28 0.11 0.03 5.16
CA ALA A 28 -0.98 0.93 4.83
C ALA A 28 -1.64 1.49 6.10
N PHE A 29 -2.01 2.78 6.07
CA PHE A 29 -2.67 3.50 7.15
C PHE A 29 -3.81 4.32 6.54
N ASN A 30 -4.97 3.69 6.38
CA ASN A 30 -6.11 4.31 5.73
C ASN A 30 -7.25 4.53 6.72
N TYR A 31 -7.76 5.76 6.84
CA TYR A 31 -9.03 6.07 7.48
C TYR A 31 -10.15 6.19 6.46
N ASP A 32 -9.81 6.67 5.28
CA ASP A 32 -10.74 6.90 4.18
C ASP A 32 -10.44 5.96 3.02
N GLU A 33 -11.44 5.69 2.20
CA GLU A 33 -11.29 4.94 0.96
C GLU A 33 -11.84 5.72 -0.25
N VAL A 34 -11.30 5.41 -1.41
CA VAL A 34 -11.84 5.91 -2.68
C VAL A 34 -13.00 5.01 -3.08
N ILE A 35 -14.22 5.52 -3.02
CA ILE A 35 -15.44 4.76 -3.37
C ILE A 35 -15.81 4.86 -4.85
N THR A 36 -15.36 5.92 -5.52
CA THR A 36 -15.66 6.16 -6.93
C THR A 36 -14.40 6.59 -7.66
N LEU A 37 -14.06 5.88 -8.72
CA LEU A 37 -12.95 6.26 -9.59
C LEU A 37 -13.37 7.38 -10.54
N PRO A 38 -12.50 8.37 -10.80
CA PRO A 38 -12.70 9.31 -11.90
C PRO A 38 -12.79 8.60 -13.26
N ASN A 39 -13.52 9.17 -14.21
CA ASN A 39 -13.75 8.55 -15.53
C ASN A 39 -12.46 8.21 -16.30
N ASN A 40 -11.38 8.98 -16.07
CA ASN A 40 -10.08 8.79 -16.73
C ASN A 40 -9.08 7.99 -15.88
N ALA A 41 -9.52 7.37 -14.80
CA ALA A 41 -8.67 6.57 -13.93
C ALA A 41 -8.80 5.07 -14.24
N THR A 42 -7.67 4.40 -14.19
CA THR A 42 -7.58 2.94 -14.26
C THR A 42 -7.20 2.39 -12.89
N LEU A 43 -7.95 1.40 -12.40
CA LEU A 43 -7.62 0.70 -11.17
C LEU A 43 -6.37 -0.17 -11.38
N LEU A 44 -5.36 0.03 -10.56
CA LEU A 44 -4.11 -0.73 -10.61
C LEU A 44 -4.02 -1.80 -9.53
N SER A 45 -4.47 -1.50 -8.32
CA SER A 45 -4.45 -2.44 -7.21
C SER A 45 -5.62 -2.26 -6.26
N SER A 46 -5.98 -3.33 -5.58
CA SER A 46 -7.05 -3.41 -4.59
C SER A 46 -6.70 -4.42 -3.50
N ASN A 47 -7.45 -4.41 -2.41
CA ASN A 47 -7.40 -5.47 -1.40
C ASN A 47 -8.81 -5.81 -0.89
N LYS A 48 -8.90 -6.69 0.11
CA LYS A 48 -10.19 -7.13 0.67
C LYS A 48 -10.93 -6.04 1.46
N VAL A 49 -10.24 -4.99 1.89
CA VAL A 49 -10.79 -3.90 2.70
C VAL A 49 -11.13 -2.71 1.81
N ASN A 50 -10.18 -2.31 0.94
CA ASN A 50 -10.31 -1.15 0.07
C ASN A 50 -10.29 -1.57 -1.39
N ASN A 51 -11.33 -1.22 -2.14
CA ASN A 51 -11.42 -1.53 -3.56
C ASN A 51 -10.41 -0.78 -4.40
N VAL A 52 -9.91 0.36 -3.92
CA VAL A 52 -8.94 1.20 -4.61
C VAL A 52 -7.72 1.41 -3.74
N MET A 53 -6.62 0.76 -4.11
CA MET A 53 -5.33 0.92 -3.44
C MET A 53 -4.28 1.56 -4.34
N GLY A 54 -4.46 1.50 -5.65
CA GLY A 54 -3.61 2.15 -6.63
C GLY A 54 -4.36 2.49 -7.90
N ILE A 55 -4.07 3.64 -8.46
CA ILE A 55 -4.69 4.14 -9.70
C ILE A 55 -3.66 4.73 -10.66
N ASP A 56 -3.95 4.63 -11.96
CA ASP A 56 -3.38 5.43 -13.03
C ASP A 56 -4.44 6.40 -13.53
N PHE A 57 -4.19 7.69 -13.39
CA PHE A 57 -5.07 8.74 -13.84
C PHE A 57 -4.39 9.58 -14.92
N LYS A 58 -5.05 9.72 -16.06
CA LYS A 58 -4.56 10.49 -17.19
C LYS A 58 -5.32 11.80 -17.32
N SER A 59 -4.59 12.90 -17.26
CA SER A 59 -5.07 14.22 -17.68
C SER A 59 -4.38 14.62 -18.99
N ASP A 60 -4.86 15.70 -19.63
CA ASP A 60 -4.32 16.17 -20.90
C ASP A 60 -2.82 16.49 -20.86
N LEU A 61 -2.30 16.85 -19.69
CA LEU A 61 -0.93 17.31 -19.49
C LEU A 61 -0.08 16.40 -18.59
N SER A 62 -0.68 15.39 -17.96
CA SER A 62 0.04 14.63 -16.93
C SER A 62 -0.47 13.19 -16.79
N ASN A 63 0.45 12.27 -16.52
CA ASN A 63 0.14 10.98 -15.96
C ASN A 63 0.33 11.03 -14.44
N ILE A 64 -0.69 10.66 -13.69
CA ILE A 64 -0.69 10.70 -12.23
C ILE A 64 -0.91 9.28 -11.75
N TRP A 65 0.01 8.78 -10.93
CA TRP A 65 -0.16 7.54 -10.19
C TRP A 65 -0.41 7.84 -8.73
N GLY A 66 -1.53 7.33 -8.23
CA GLY A 66 -1.90 7.44 -6.83
C GLY A 66 -1.88 6.06 -6.18
N ILE A 67 -1.30 5.96 -4.99
CA ILE A 67 -1.33 4.77 -4.17
C ILE A 67 -1.76 5.13 -2.75
N GLN A 68 -2.56 4.28 -2.11
CA GLN A 68 -3.02 4.47 -0.73
C GLN A 68 -2.18 3.72 0.31
N TYR A 69 -1.22 2.96 -0.13
CA TYR A 69 -0.26 2.28 0.74
C TYR A 69 1.09 3.00 0.72
N HIS A 70 1.98 2.61 1.62
CA HIS A 70 3.23 3.29 1.90
C HIS A 70 4.46 2.40 1.65
N PRO A 71 4.92 2.22 0.41
CA PRO A 71 6.08 1.39 0.12
C PRO A 71 7.38 1.95 0.73
N GLU A 72 7.43 3.25 1.05
CA GLU A 72 8.56 3.91 1.69
C GLU A 72 8.68 3.61 3.18
N ILE A 73 7.58 3.25 3.86
CA ILE A 73 7.59 2.94 5.29
C ILE A 73 8.07 1.51 5.52
N THR A 74 9.01 1.34 6.44
CA THR A 74 9.45 0.00 6.86
C THR A 74 8.46 -0.61 7.85
N TYR A 75 8.43 -1.93 7.94
CA TYR A 75 7.56 -2.62 8.89
C TYR A 75 7.95 -2.33 10.35
N GLU A 76 9.23 -2.15 10.66
CA GLU A 76 9.70 -1.71 11.97
C GLU A 76 9.15 -0.33 12.33
N LYS A 77 9.14 0.59 11.36
CA LYS A 77 8.55 1.91 11.54
C LYS A 77 7.05 1.83 11.75
N MET A 78 6.37 0.92 11.06
CA MET A 78 4.95 0.65 11.23
C MET A 78 4.64 0.18 12.66
N ILE A 79 5.41 -0.78 13.20
CA ILE A 79 5.27 -1.23 14.59
C ILE A 79 5.47 -0.06 15.56
N THR A 80 6.48 0.78 15.32
CA THR A 80 6.72 1.97 16.13
C THR A 80 5.52 2.91 16.15
N LEU A 81 4.91 3.16 14.98
CA LEU A 81 3.73 4.01 14.86
C LEU A 81 2.49 3.41 15.52
N ILE A 82 2.28 2.10 15.42
CA ILE A 82 1.19 1.38 16.09
C ILE A 82 1.33 1.53 17.62
N ASN A 83 2.51 1.28 18.16
CA ASN A 83 2.77 1.41 19.58
C ASN A 83 2.61 2.85 20.07
N PHE A 84 3.09 3.82 19.32
CA PHE A 84 2.92 5.24 19.64
C PHE A 84 1.46 5.68 19.65
N ARG A 85 0.62 5.10 18.80
CA ARG A 85 -0.81 5.42 18.67
C ARG A 85 -1.74 4.42 19.36
N LYS A 86 -1.20 3.52 20.17
CA LYS A 86 -1.92 2.38 20.77
C LYS A 86 -3.23 2.80 21.43
N GLU A 87 -3.20 3.77 22.33
CA GLU A 87 -4.39 4.25 23.03
C GLU A 87 -5.47 4.71 22.06
N ARG A 88 -5.11 5.57 21.11
CA ARG A 88 -6.04 6.07 20.09
C ARG A 88 -6.60 4.96 19.19
N LEU A 89 -5.79 3.96 18.85
CA LEU A 89 -6.22 2.83 18.01
C LEU A 89 -7.22 1.93 18.74
N LEU A 90 -7.10 1.80 20.05
CA LEU A 90 -8.05 1.08 20.89
C LEU A 90 -9.32 1.90 21.13
N GLU A 91 -9.21 3.19 21.40
CA GLU A 91 -10.35 4.09 21.61
C GLU A 91 -11.25 4.19 20.37
N ASN A 92 -10.69 4.32 19.19
CA ASN A 92 -11.45 4.39 17.94
C ASN A 92 -11.84 3.02 17.36
N LYS A 93 -11.57 1.93 18.13
CA LYS A 93 -11.90 0.55 17.75
C LYS A 93 -11.27 0.07 16.45
N SER A 94 -10.09 0.57 16.10
CA SER A 94 -9.27 0.00 15.02
C SER A 94 -8.82 -1.43 15.35
N PHE A 95 -8.70 -1.73 16.65
CA PHE A 95 -8.52 -3.07 17.22
C PHE A 95 -9.54 -3.27 18.34
N ASN A 96 -10.00 -4.51 18.51
CA ASN A 96 -11.00 -4.85 19.51
C ASN A 96 -10.47 -4.67 20.94
N ASP A 97 -9.23 -5.08 21.15
CA ASP A 97 -8.52 -5.02 22.41
C ASP A 97 -7.00 -5.05 22.19
N GLU A 98 -6.26 -5.05 23.30
CA GLU A 98 -4.79 -5.08 23.28
C GLU A 98 -4.24 -6.41 22.75
N ASN A 99 -4.93 -7.53 22.92
CA ASN A 99 -4.51 -8.82 22.40
C ASN A 99 -4.62 -8.84 20.86
N ASP A 100 -5.70 -8.27 20.33
CA ASP A 100 -5.90 -8.12 18.89
C ASP A 100 -4.80 -7.25 18.26
N LEU A 101 -4.47 -6.11 18.89
CA LEU A 101 -3.37 -5.24 18.49
C LEU A 101 -2.02 -5.97 18.51
N ASN A 102 -1.71 -6.70 19.58
CA ASN A 102 -0.46 -7.44 19.71
C ASN A 102 -0.36 -8.60 18.69
N SER A 103 -1.48 -9.26 18.41
CA SER A 103 -1.54 -10.28 17.34
C SER A 103 -1.25 -9.69 15.98
N HIS A 104 -1.73 -8.50 15.71
CA HIS A 104 -1.43 -7.78 14.47
C HIS A 104 0.05 -7.38 14.38
N ILE A 105 0.64 -6.88 15.47
CA ILE A 105 2.09 -6.61 15.54
C ILE A 105 2.88 -7.87 15.23
N LYS A 106 2.47 -9.03 15.74
CA LYS A 106 3.13 -10.32 15.48
C LYS A 106 3.13 -10.66 13.99
N ILE A 107 2.03 -10.41 13.29
CA ILE A 107 1.95 -10.60 11.82
C ILE A 107 2.97 -9.71 11.12
N ILE A 108 3.10 -8.44 11.54
CA ILE A 108 4.07 -7.51 10.96
C ILE A 108 5.51 -7.95 11.24
N GLU A 109 5.81 -8.45 12.44
CA GLU A 109 7.12 -9.01 12.78
C GLU A 109 7.49 -10.21 11.89
N ASP A 110 6.52 -11.04 11.54
CA ASP A 110 6.75 -12.16 10.64
C ASP A 110 6.98 -11.69 9.19
N GLU A 111 6.31 -10.61 8.75
CA GLU A 111 6.59 -9.95 7.47
C GLU A 111 8.02 -9.37 7.40
N ILE A 112 8.56 -8.83 8.48
CA ILE A 112 9.95 -8.34 8.54
C ILE A 112 10.95 -9.43 8.14
N LYS A 113 10.70 -10.67 8.54
CA LYS A 113 11.60 -11.80 8.29
C LYS A 113 11.66 -12.21 6.82
N ILE A 114 10.59 -11.98 6.07
CA ILE A 114 10.44 -12.43 4.68
C ILE A 114 10.44 -11.28 3.67
N THR A 115 10.32 -10.02 4.12
CA THR A 115 10.21 -8.87 3.24
C THR A 115 11.50 -8.61 2.47
N ASN A 116 11.34 -8.20 1.21
CA ASN A 116 12.43 -7.71 0.37
C ASN A 116 12.23 -6.22 0.11
N LYS A 117 13.20 -5.40 0.55
CA LYS A 117 13.16 -3.94 0.37
C LYS A 117 13.00 -3.54 -1.09
N ASP A 118 13.69 -4.22 -2.00
CA ASP A 118 13.67 -3.88 -3.43
C ASP A 118 12.30 -4.16 -4.05
N LEU A 119 11.66 -5.26 -3.68
CA LEU A 119 10.30 -5.57 -4.10
C LEU A 119 9.28 -4.64 -3.46
N ARG A 120 9.44 -4.31 -2.18
CA ARG A 120 8.56 -3.38 -1.47
C ARG A 120 8.57 -1.99 -2.10
N MET A 121 9.75 -1.48 -2.48
CA MET A 121 9.92 -0.14 -3.06
C MET A 121 9.88 -0.12 -4.60
N ARG A 122 9.44 -1.18 -5.24
CA ARG A 122 9.48 -1.31 -6.70
C ARG A 122 8.75 -0.19 -7.42
N GLU A 123 7.58 0.21 -6.95
CA GLU A 123 6.78 1.28 -7.54
C GLU A 123 7.55 2.61 -7.56
N LEU A 124 8.16 2.97 -6.44
CA LEU A 124 8.94 4.21 -6.34
C LEU A 124 10.16 4.19 -7.26
N LYS A 125 10.85 3.04 -7.35
CA LYS A 125 11.98 2.87 -8.28
C LYS A 125 11.52 2.97 -9.73
N ASN A 126 10.41 2.35 -10.08
CA ASN A 126 9.85 2.41 -11.43
C ASN A 126 9.46 3.84 -11.79
N TRP A 127 8.84 4.57 -10.87
CA TRP A 127 8.48 5.98 -11.07
C TRP A 127 9.72 6.85 -11.28
N LEU A 128 10.74 6.72 -10.42
CA LEU A 128 12.00 7.46 -10.58
C LEU A 128 12.69 7.17 -11.91
N ASN A 129 12.73 5.92 -12.34
CA ASN A 129 13.31 5.53 -13.62
C ASN A 129 12.57 6.15 -14.82
N LEU A 130 11.27 6.28 -14.75
CA LEU A 130 10.48 6.95 -15.80
C LEU A 130 10.81 8.43 -15.89
N ILE A 131 10.94 9.13 -14.75
CA ILE A 131 11.30 10.55 -14.72
C ILE A 131 12.73 10.77 -15.21
N ALA A 132 13.67 9.91 -14.82
CA ALA A 132 15.08 10.05 -15.21
C ALA A 132 15.35 9.82 -16.71
N ASN A 133 14.42 9.16 -17.42
CA ASN A 133 14.53 8.86 -18.86
C ASN A 133 13.70 9.80 -19.76
N VAL A 134 13.19 10.89 -19.20
CA VAL A 134 12.45 11.91 -19.95
C VAL A 134 13.38 13.03 -20.46
#